data_8666458df6b5705c4d0461b82fbac202
#
_entry.id   8666458df6b5705c4d0461b82fbac202
#
_cell.length_a   1.000
_cell.length_b   1.000
_cell.length_c   1.000
_cell.angle_alpha   90.00
_cell.angle_beta   90.00
_cell.angle_gamma   90.00
#
_symmetry.space_group_name_H-M   'P 1'
#
loop_
_entity.id
_entity.type
_entity.pdbx_description
1 polymer ?
#
loop_
_entity_poly.entity_id
_entity_poly.type
_entity_poly.pdbx_seq_one_letter_code
_entity_poly.pdbx_strand_id
1 'polypeptide(L)'
;IQADGRPEQLYMPPIYFDKLSIFGEQYNLGEFITRKKENEVLNLKYDQNFFAVSFTSVDYLTGNNCTYSYKLKGLSDQWINNGKESSVSFTNMAPGEYTLLVKYYNSVFDKESDVYSLLIRIGDPWYASWWAYLIYTLCLLLMVTLLVRSFILRTKRKKQELLNEIEQRHQKNVFESKLRFFTNIAHEFCTPLTLIYGPCGRILSSKG
;
A
#
# COMPACT_ATOMS: atom_id res chain seq x y z
N ILE A 1 2.00 61.89 -50.47
CA ILE A 1 2.65 60.72 -49.81
C ILE A 1 1.51 59.94 -49.18
N GLN A 2 0.98 58.91 -49.89
CA GLN A 2 -0.01 57.99 -49.38
C GLN A 2 0.68 57.07 -48.38
N ALA A 3 0.25 57.14 -47.11
CA ALA A 3 0.61 56.13 -46.12
C ALA A 3 -0.08 54.83 -46.47
N ASP A 4 0.70 53.81 -46.84
CA ASP A 4 0.27 52.48 -47.11
C ASP A 4 -0.35 51.89 -45.81
N GLY A 5 -1.70 51.87 -45.78
CA GLY A 5 -2.48 51.41 -44.65
C GLY A 5 -2.46 49.89 -44.56
N ARG A 6 -1.29 49.29 -44.36
CA ARG A 6 -1.23 47.93 -43.86
C ARG A 6 -1.62 47.98 -42.37
N PRO A 7 -2.60 47.17 -41.92
CA PRO A 7 -2.86 47.04 -40.52
C PRO A 7 -1.54 46.50 -39.91
N GLU A 8 -0.91 47.30 -39.05
CA GLU A 8 0.15 46.77 -38.19
C GLU A 8 -0.40 45.53 -37.52
N GLN A 9 0.02 44.36 -37.96
CA GLN A 9 -0.26 43.13 -37.25
C GLN A 9 0.40 43.27 -35.91
N LEU A 10 -0.42 43.64 -34.92
CA LEU A 10 0.00 43.79 -33.56
C LEU A 10 0.56 42.45 -33.09
N TYR A 11 1.87 42.36 -33.09
CA TYR A 11 2.57 41.14 -32.72
C TYR A 11 2.43 40.92 -31.21
N MET A 12 1.65 39.88 -30.86
CA MET A 12 1.54 39.41 -29.47
C MET A 12 2.61 38.36 -29.26
N PRO A 13 3.62 38.61 -28.38
CA PRO A 13 4.68 37.65 -28.16
C PRO A 13 4.16 36.33 -27.57
N PRO A 14 4.71 35.20 -28.00
CA PRO A 14 4.30 33.88 -27.50
C PRO A 14 4.71 33.70 -26.03
N ILE A 15 3.95 32.86 -25.33
CA ILE A 15 4.31 32.38 -24.01
C ILE A 15 5.26 31.19 -24.16
N TYR A 16 6.35 31.23 -23.41
CA TYR A 16 7.30 30.13 -23.27
C TYR A 16 7.26 29.61 -21.85
N PHE A 17 7.16 28.30 -21.68
CA PHE A 17 7.35 27.64 -20.39
C PHE A 17 8.84 27.51 -20.13
N ASP A 18 9.34 28.13 -19.07
CA ASP A 18 10.78 28.31 -18.84
C ASP A 18 11.30 27.41 -17.72
N LYS A 19 10.70 27.47 -16.54
CA LYS A 19 11.22 26.81 -15.35
C LYS A 19 10.18 25.91 -14.70
N LEU A 20 10.69 24.81 -14.15
CA LEU A 20 9.94 23.90 -13.31
C LEU A 20 10.52 23.95 -11.89
N SER A 21 9.69 24.15 -10.91
CA SER A 21 10.09 24.00 -9.50
C SER A 21 9.39 22.77 -8.93
N ILE A 22 10.14 21.86 -8.31
CA ILE A 22 9.62 20.67 -7.63
C ILE A 22 10.06 20.78 -6.17
N PHE A 23 9.12 20.79 -5.24
CA PHE A 23 9.37 20.98 -3.80
C PHE A 23 10.22 22.24 -3.48
N GLY A 24 10.12 23.28 -4.31
CA GLY A 24 10.88 24.52 -4.14
C GLY A 24 12.26 24.54 -4.81
N GLU A 25 12.77 23.41 -5.27
CA GLU A 25 13.99 23.32 -6.05
C GLU A 25 13.73 23.61 -7.53
N GLN A 26 14.57 24.43 -8.15
CA GLN A 26 14.40 24.82 -9.55
C GLN A 26 15.11 23.85 -10.48
N TYR A 27 14.40 23.42 -11.50
CA TYR A 27 14.88 22.55 -12.57
C TYR A 27 14.68 23.21 -13.93
N ASN A 28 15.50 22.82 -14.88
CA ASN A 28 15.28 23.21 -16.26
C ASN A 28 14.13 22.37 -16.83
N LEU A 29 13.09 23.03 -17.32
CA LEU A 29 11.93 22.36 -17.87
C LEU A 29 12.27 21.36 -18.99
N GLY A 30 13.32 21.67 -19.80
CA GLY A 30 13.78 20.82 -20.88
C GLY A 30 14.21 19.41 -20.48
N GLU A 31 14.60 19.17 -19.23
CA GLU A 31 14.98 17.84 -18.73
C GLU A 31 13.78 16.92 -18.51
N PHE A 32 12.61 17.49 -18.28
CA PHE A 32 11.36 16.77 -17.97
C PHE A 32 10.41 16.71 -19.17
N ILE A 33 10.68 17.47 -20.22
CA ILE A 33 9.85 17.51 -21.43
C ILE A 33 10.26 16.41 -22.40
N THR A 34 9.28 15.60 -22.77
CA THR A 34 9.39 14.71 -23.92
C THR A 34 8.62 15.31 -25.09
N ARG A 35 9.33 15.72 -26.15
CA ARG A 35 8.69 16.20 -27.38
C ARG A 35 8.03 15.05 -28.12
N LYS A 36 6.71 15.03 -28.13
CA LYS A 36 5.90 14.06 -28.87
C LYS A 36 5.09 14.81 -29.94
N LYS A 37 5.62 14.84 -31.17
CA LYS A 37 4.99 15.26 -32.45
C LYS A 37 4.37 16.65 -32.55
N GLU A 38 4.13 17.45 -31.60
CA GLU A 38 3.60 18.82 -31.62
C GLU A 38 3.27 19.34 -30.21
N ASN A 39 3.22 18.45 -29.22
CA ASN A 39 2.93 18.84 -27.84
C ASN A 39 4.10 18.53 -26.95
N GLU A 40 4.48 19.51 -26.15
CA GLU A 40 5.44 19.32 -25.06
C GLU A 40 4.74 18.62 -23.91
N VAL A 41 5.30 17.47 -23.48
CA VAL A 41 4.75 16.68 -22.38
C VAL A 41 5.70 16.71 -21.20
N LEU A 42 5.28 17.32 -20.11
CA LEU A 42 5.97 17.32 -18.83
C LEU A 42 5.68 16.02 -18.09
N ASN A 43 6.69 15.17 -17.92
CA ASN A 43 6.54 13.91 -17.19
C ASN A 43 7.06 14.06 -15.77
N LEU A 44 6.17 13.87 -14.79
CA LEU A 44 6.47 13.89 -13.37
C LEU A 44 6.25 12.51 -12.77
N LYS A 45 7.05 12.16 -11.76
CA LYS A 45 6.83 10.95 -10.96
C LYS A 45 5.70 11.16 -9.96
N TYR A 46 5.14 10.08 -9.42
CA TYR A 46 4.05 10.13 -8.44
C TYR A 46 4.42 10.90 -7.16
N ASP A 47 5.71 10.88 -6.79
CA ASP A 47 6.25 11.59 -5.62
C ASP A 47 6.51 13.08 -5.89
N GLN A 48 6.50 13.53 -7.15
CA GLN A 48 6.68 14.91 -7.58
C GLN A 48 5.34 15.65 -7.72
N ASN A 49 4.46 15.50 -6.75
CA ASN A 49 3.09 16.02 -6.76
C ASN A 49 2.94 17.45 -6.22
N PHE A 50 4.04 18.08 -5.85
CA PHE A 50 4.14 19.51 -5.50
C PHE A 50 5.10 20.18 -6.44
N PHE A 51 4.57 20.91 -7.41
CA PHE A 51 5.39 21.58 -8.42
C PHE A 51 4.81 22.92 -8.85
N ALA A 52 5.68 23.79 -9.34
CA ALA A 52 5.28 25.05 -9.96
C ALA A 52 5.89 25.16 -11.36
N VAL A 53 5.08 25.64 -12.28
CA VAL A 53 5.49 25.92 -13.65
C VAL A 53 5.57 27.42 -13.85
N SER A 54 6.74 27.90 -14.26
CA SER A 54 6.93 29.31 -14.65
C SER A 54 6.85 29.45 -16.16
N PHE A 55 6.26 30.54 -16.58
CA PHE A 55 6.09 30.88 -17.97
C PHE A 55 6.44 32.36 -18.19
N THR A 56 7.01 32.69 -19.33
CA THR A 56 7.45 34.04 -19.67
C THR A 56 6.91 34.42 -21.02
N SER A 57 6.35 35.62 -21.11
CA SER A 57 6.07 36.29 -22.38
C SER A 57 7.16 37.35 -22.59
N VAL A 58 7.94 37.22 -23.65
CA VAL A 58 9.02 38.16 -23.94
C VAL A 58 8.43 39.38 -24.66
N ASP A 59 7.88 40.29 -23.89
CA ASP A 59 7.35 41.55 -24.42
C ASP A 59 8.29 42.72 -24.10
N TYR A 60 9.11 43.10 -25.09
CA TYR A 60 10.04 44.22 -24.98
C TYR A 60 9.36 45.58 -25.15
N LEU A 61 8.12 45.63 -25.67
CA LEU A 61 7.47 46.89 -26.04
C LEU A 61 6.56 47.45 -24.93
N THR A 62 5.88 46.59 -24.20
CA THR A 62 4.85 47.02 -23.25
C THR A 62 5.23 46.78 -21.78
N GLY A 63 6.38 46.15 -21.54
CA GLY A 63 6.87 45.89 -20.20
C GLY A 63 5.93 44.98 -19.39
N ASN A 64 5.78 45.26 -18.11
CA ASN A 64 5.07 44.41 -17.15
C ASN A 64 3.55 44.65 -17.09
N ASN A 65 2.90 45.00 -18.23
CA ASN A 65 1.47 45.33 -18.33
C ASN A 65 0.59 44.13 -18.77
N CYS A 66 1.09 42.92 -18.59
CA CYS A 66 0.39 41.69 -18.90
C CYS A 66 -0.26 41.09 -17.63
N THR A 67 -1.51 40.66 -17.76
CA THR A 67 -2.26 39.92 -16.74
C THR A 67 -2.44 38.49 -17.24
N TYR A 68 -1.93 37.52 -16.49
CA TYR A 68 -2.01 36.11 -16.84
C TYR A 68 -3.27 35.47 -16.32
N SER A 69 -3.82 34.55 -17.09
CA SER A 69 -4.89 33.67 -16.67
C SER A 69 -4.54 32.24 -17.05
N TYR A 70 -4.83 31.32 -16.18
CA TYR A 70 -4.57 29.90 -16.42
C TYR A 70 -5.80 29.03 -16.15
N LYS A 71 -5.79 27.84 -16.72
CA LYS A 71 -6.78 26.80 -16.53
C LYS A 71 -6.09 25.46 -16.58
N LEU A 72 -6.38 24.58 -15.62
CA LEU A 72 -5.85 23.21 -15.59
C LEU A 72 -6.96 22.22 -15.94
N LYS A 73 -7.04 21.83 -17.22
CA LYS A 73 -7.94 20.75 -17.64
C LYS A 73 -7.56 19.43 -16.98
N GLY A 74 -8.56 18.69 -16.55
CA GLY A 74 -8.39 17.48 -15.74
C GLY A 74 -8.57 17.71 -14.25
N LEU A 75 -8.45 18.97 -13.76
CA LEU A 75 -8.75 19.35 -12.40
C LEU A 75 -9.95 20.30 -12.32
N SER A 76 -9.93 21.36 -13.12
CA SER A 76 -11.01 22.38 -13.19
C SER A 76 -11.14 22.95 -14.60
N ASP A 77 -12.38 23.23 -15.00
CA ASP A 77 -12.67 23.87 -16.28
C ASP A 77 -12.83 25.39 -16.21
N GLN A 78 -12.50 25.99 -15.07
CA GLN A 78 -12.59 27.43 -14.88
C GLN A 78 -11.26 28.11 -15.14
N TRP A 79 -11.31 29.32 -15.76
CA TRP A 79 -10.16 30.20 -15.86
C TRP A 79 -9.91 30.92 -14.54
N ILE A 80 -8.68 30.87 -14.07
CA ILE A 80 -8.23 31.51 -12.85
C ILE A 80 -7.33 32.68 -13.24
N ASN A 81 -7.62 33.87 -12.73
CA ASN A 81 -6.79 35.04 -12.93
C ASN A 81 -5.58 34.98 -11.98
N ASN A 82 -4.38 34.95 -12.54
CA ASN A 82 -3.11 34.91 -11.80
C ASN A 82 -2.50 36.29 -11.62
N GLY A 83 -3.15 37.35 -12.10
CA GLY A 83 -2.61 38.69 -12.04
C GLY A 83 -1.33 38.83 -12.87
N LYS A 84 -0.32 39.45 -12.28
CA LYS A 84 1.00 39.66 -12.90
C LYS A 84 1.99 38.52 -12.63
N GLU A 85 1.60 37.50 -11.86
CA GLU A 85 2.47 36.39 -11.55
C GLU A 85 2.66 35.48 -12.74
N SER A 86 3.92 35.24 -13.09
CA SER A 86 4.33 34.39 -14.22
C SER A 86 4.62 32.94 -13.79
N SER A 87 4.08 32.50 -12.66
CA SER A 87 4.22 31.15 -12.17
C SER A 87 2.93 30.65 -11.55
N VAL A 88 2.65 29.36 -11.70
CA VAL A 88 1.49 28.69 -11.12
C VAL A 88 1.97 27.46 -10.36
N SER A 89 1.56 27.33 -9.10
CA SER A 89 1.93 26.22 -8.24
C SER A 89 0.74 25.26 -8.04
N PHE A 90 1.05 23.99 -8.08
CA PHE A 90 0.09 22.91 -7.87
C PHE A 90 0.57 22.04 -6.71
N THR A 91 -0.37 21.68 -5.83
CA THR A 91 -0.08 20.90 -4.62
C THR A 91 -0.96 19.67 -4.57
N ASN A 92 -0.37 18.56 -4.11
CA ASN A 92 -1.09 17.31 -3.89
C ASN A 92 -1.88 16.82 -5.13
N MET A 93 -1.23 16.90 -6.29
CA MET A 93 -1.83 16.45 -7.54
C MET A 93 -1.90 14.93 -7.59
N ALA A 94 -3.06 14.39 -7.96
CA ALA A 94 -3.23 12.95 -8.16
C ALA A 94 -2.50 12.47 -9.42
N PRO A 95 -2.10 11.20 -9.51
CA PRO A 95 -1.63 10.61 -10.76
C PRO A 95 -2.66 10.77 -11.89
N GLY A 96 -2.18 11.09 -13.09
CA GLY A 96 -3.06 11.31 -14.23
C GLY A 96 -2.50 12.26 -15.27
N GLU A 97 -3.31 12.60 -16.25
CA GLU A 97 -2.98 13.53 -17.34
C GLU A 97 -3.74 14.84 -17.15
N TYR A 98 -3.01 15.93 -17.17
CA TYR A 98 -3.55 17.29 -17.04
C TYR A 98 -3.05 18.15 -18.18
N THR A 99 -3.81 19.15 -18.57
CA THR A 99 -3.37 20.14 -19.57
C THR A 99 -3.45 21.54 -18.95
N LEU A 100 -2.28 22.14 -18.74
CA LEU A 100 -2.17 23.51 -18.32
C LEU A 100 -2.36 24.41 -19.54
N LEU A 101 -3.38 25.24 -19.53
CA LEU A 101 -3.65 26.26 -20.50
C LEU A 101 -3.34 27.61 -19.89
N VAL A 102 -2.56 28.42 -20.59
CA VAL A 102 -2.18 29.78 -20.17
C VAL A 102 -2.47 30.77 -21.28
N LYS A 103 -3.02 31.90 -20.93
CA LYS A 103 -3.18 33.08 -21.79
C LYS A 103 -2.85 34.33 -21.01
N TYR A 104 -2.51 35.41 -21.69
CA TYR A 104 -2.39 36.71 -21.06
C TYR A 104 -3.22 37.75 -21.76
N TYR A 105 -3.61 38.76 -20.99
CA TYR A 105 -4.25 39.98 -21.47
C TYR A 105 -3.25 41.12 -21.36
N ASN A 106 -3.04 41.84 -22.45
CA ASN A 106 -2.18 43.01 -22.49
C ASN A 106 -3.04 44.26 -22.40
N SER A 107 -2.91 45.02 -21.32
CA SER A 107 -3.69 46.23 -21.04
C SER A 107 -3.35 47.43 -21.94
N VAL A 108 -2.19 47.42 -22.60
CA VAL A 108 -1.78 48.48 -23.52
C VAL A 108 -2.47 48.35 -24.88
N PHE A 109 -2.65 47.13 -25.34
CA PHE A 109 -3.23 46.80 -26.62
C PHE A 109 -4.72 46.40 -26.51
N ASP A 110 -5.24 46.30 -25.30
CA ASP A 110 -6.62 45.85 -25.00
C ASP A 110 -6.93 44.51 -25.72
N LYS A 111 -5.99 43.57 -25.62
CA LYS A 111 -6.09 42.31 -26.40
C LYS A 111 -5.61 41.10 -25.59
N GLU A 112 -6.30 39.95 -25.80
CA GLU A 112 -5.88 38.66 -25.28
C GLU A 112 -4.93 37.96 -26.25
N SER A 113 -3.96 37.22 -25.70
CA SER A 113 -3.07 36.34 -26.47
C SER A 113 -3.78 35.07 -26.90
N ASP A 114 -3.13 34.30 -27.77
CA ASP A 114 -3.47 32.92 -28.03
C ASP A 114 -3.33 32.07 -26.76
N VAL A 115 -4.00 30.92 -26.74
CA VAL A 115 -3.95 29.99 -25.60
C VAL A 115 -2.79 29.03 -25.85
N TYR A 116 -1.86 28.99 -24.89
CA TYR A 116 -0.72 28.08 -24.90
C TYR A 116 -1.00 26.89 -23.99
N SER A 117 -0.58 25.70 -24.39
CA SER A 117 -0.87 24.46 -23.69
C SER A 117 0.39 23.70 -23.34
N LEU A 118 0.46 23.20 -22.11
CA LEU A 118 1.47 22.27 -21.62
C LEU A 118 0.77 21.02 -21.07
N LEU A 119 1.06 19.86 -21.66
CA LEU A 119 0.55 18.59 -21.16
C LEU A 119 1.40 18.12 -19.98
N ILE A 120 0.77 17.83 -18.86
CA ILE A 120 1.42 17.36 -17.63
C ILE A 120 0.94 15.95 -17.36
N ARG A 121 1.88 15.01 -17.26
CA ARG A 121 1.59 13.63 -16.91
C ARG A 121 2.27 13.27 -15.61
N ILE A 122 1.46 12.91 -14.60
CA ILE A 122 1.93 12.42 -13.31
C ILE A 122 1.79 10.91 -13.29
N GLY A 123 2.91 10.21 -13.12
CA GLY A 123 2.96 8.75 -13.15
C GLY A 123 2.25 8.11 -11.96
N ASP A 124 1.79 6.88 -12.16
CA ASP A 124 1.19 6.08 -11.11
C ASP A 124 2.25 5.59 -10.10
N PRO A 125 1.89 5.43 -8.82
CA PRO A 125 2.78 4.87 -7.83
C PRO A 125 3.03 3.37 -8.12
N TRP A 126 4.27 2.92 -7.90
CA TRP A 126 4.69 1.54 -8.17
C TRP A 126 3.87 0.49 -7.41
N TYR A 127 3.35 0.86 -6.21
CA TYR A 127 2.52 -0.03 -5.38
C TYR A 127 1.07 -0.16 -5.87
N ALA A 128 0.61 0.70 -6.77
CA ALA A 128 -0.70 0.61 -7.44
C ALA A 128 -0.62 -0.11 -8.80
N SER A 129 0.56 -0.64 -9.16
CA SER A 129 0.73 -1.43 -10.37
C SER A 129 0.04 -2.80 -10.23
N TRP A 130 -0.43 -3.37 -11.35
CA TRP A 130 -1.07 -4.70 -11.39
C TRP A 130 -0.20 -5.81 -10.75
N TRP A 131 1.12 -5.72 -10.85
CA TRP A 131 2.07 -6.61 -10.20
C TRP A 131 1.99 -6.55 -8.67
N ALA A 132 1.79 -5.36 -8.11
CA ALA A 132 1.67 -5.19 -6.66
C ALA A 132 0.42 -5.90 -6.13
N TYR A 133 -0.70 -5.82 -6.83
CA TYR A 133 -1.92 -6.55 -6.47
C TYR A 133 -1.72 -8.06 -6.52
N LEU A 134 -0.94 -8.57 -7.48
CA LEU A 134 -0.60 -9.99 -7.57
C LEU A 134 0.24 -10.43 -6.37
N ILE A 135 1.21 -9.64 -5.95
CA ILE A 135 2.03 -9.90 -4.75
C ILE A 135 1.16 -9.86 -3.50
N TYR A 136 0.25 -8.88 -3.36
CA TYR A 136 -0.64 -8.76 -2.20
C TYR A 136 -1.56 -9.98 -2.08
N THR A 137 -2.15 -10.44 -3.18
CA THR A 137 -3.00 -11.65 -3.18
C THR A 137 -2.22 -12.89 -2.83
N LEU A 138 -0.99 -13.04 -3.34
CA LEU A 138 -0.11 -14.16 -3.00
C LEU A 138 0.27 -14.16 -1.52
N CYS A 139 0.65 -13.01 -0.97
CA CYS A 139 0.97 -12.86 0.45
C CYS A 139 -0.24 -13.17 1.35
N LEU A 140 -1.44 -12.72 0.97
CA LEU A 140 -2.67 -13.01 1.68
C LEU A 140 -2.94 -14.51 1.71
N LEU A 141 -2.83 -15.19 0.55
CA LEU A 141 -3.05 -16.64 0.41
C LEU A 141 -2.04 -17.43 1.25
N LEU A 142 -0.77 -17.02 1.24
CA LEU A 142 0.27 -17.63 2.06
C LEU A 142 -0.02 -17.44 3.57
N MET A 143 -0.44 -16.27 3.98
CA MET A 143 -0.85 -16.00 5.37
C MET A 143 -2.01 -16.92 5.80
N VAL A 144 -3.04 -17.03 4.98
CA VAL A 144 -4.20 -17.91 5.25
C VAL A 144 -3.78 -19.37 5.36
N THR A 145 -2.94 -19.85 4.44
CA THR A 145 -2.46 -21.26 4.48
C THR A 145 -1.63 -21.54 5.74
N LEU A 146 -0.79 -20.60 6.18
CA LEU A 146 -0.03 -20.74 7.43
C LEU A 146 -0.94 -20.76 8.66
N LEU A 147 -1.97 -19.92 8.71
CA LEU A 147 -2.96 -19.90 9.79
C LEU A 147 -3.71 -21.22 9.86
N VAL A 148 -4.22 -21.71 8.73
CA VAL A 148 -4.94 -22.99 8.66
C VAL A 148 -4.02 -24.13 9.10
N ARG A 149 -2.78 -24.18 8.59
CA ARG A 149 -1.79 -25.20 8.99
C ARG A 149 -1.49 -25.14 10.49
N SER A 150 -1.31 -23.96 11.04
CA SER A 150 -1.11 -23.75 12.48
C SER A 150 -2.28 -24.27 13.31
N PHE A 151 -3.50 -23.96 12.86
CA PHE A 151 -4.73 -24.42 13.51
C PHE A 151 -4.85 -25.96 13.49
N ILE A 152 -4.62 -26.57 12.33
CA ILE A 152 -4.63 -28.04 12.18
C ILE A 152 -3.60 -28.71 13.08
N LEU A 153 -2.38 -28.16 13.13
CA LEU A 153 -1.30 -28.71 13.97
C LEU A 153 -1.64 -28.60 15.46
N ARG A 154 -2.23 -27.49 15.90
CA ARG A 154 -2.68 -27.32 17.29
C ARG A 154 -3.78 -28.32 17.67
N THR A 155 -4.74 -28.52 16.76
CA THR A 155 -5.84 -29.47 16.96
C THR A 155 -5.32 -30.92 17.02
N LYS A 156 -4.39 -31.30 16.14
CA LYS A 156 -3.76 -32.63 16.15
C LYS A 156 -2.99 -32.89 17.46
N ARG A 157 -2.23 -31.90 17.95
CA ARG A 157 -1.49 -32.03 19.22
C ARG A 157 -2.45 -32.26 20.40
N LYS A 158 -3.51 -31.47 20.53
CA LYS A 158 -4.52 -31.64 21.59
C LYS A 158 -5.18 -33.01 21.53
N LYS A 159 -5.50 -33.51 20.34
CA LYS A 159 -6.08 -34.84 20.15
C LYS A 159 -5.10 -35.96 20.58
N GLN A 160 -3.84 -35.80 20.28
CA GLN A 160 -2.80 -36.76 20.64
C GLN A 160 -2.54 -36.80 22.14
N GLU A 161 -2.50 -35.63 22.80
CA GLU A 161 -2.41 -35.51 24.27
C GLU A 161 -3.59 -36.20 24.94
N LEU A 162 -4.81 -36.00 24.46
CA LEU A 162 -6.01 -36.64 24.99
C LEU A 162 -5.96 -38.17 24.83
N LEU A 163 -5.51 -38.66 23.68
CA LEU A 163 -5.34 -40.10 23.44
C LEU A 163 -4.33 -40.74 24.38
N ASN A 164 -3.18 -40.07 24.57
CA ASN A 164 -2.14 -40.52 25.48
C ASN A 164 -2.67 -40.55 26.94
N GLU A 165 -3.44 -39.56 27.35
CA GLU A 165 -4.05 -39.52 28.69
C GLU A 165 -5.04 -40.67 28.90
N ILE A 166 -5.87 -40.93 27.93
CA ILE A 166 -6.83 -42.09 27.96
C ILE A 166 -6.08 -43.41 28.07
N GLU A 167 -5.03 -43.60 27.28
CA GLU A 167 -4.21 -44.82 27.32
C GLU A 167 -3.51 -44.99 28.66
N GLN A 168 -2.93 -43.98 29.24
CA GLN A 168 -2.35 -44.03 30.57
C GLN A 168 -3.35 -44.34 31.66
N ARG A 169 -4.55 -43.77 31.61
CA ARG A 169 -5.65 -44.10 32.53
C ARG A 169 -6.08 -45.56 32.38
N HIS A 170 -6.16 -46.06 31.16
CA HIS A 170 -6.50 -47.45 30.91
C HIS A 170 -5.47 -48.42 31.48
N GLN A 171 -4.16 -48.17 31.25
CA GLN A 171 -3.08 -48.95 31.80
C GLN A 171 -3.08 -48.93 33.32
N LYS A 172 -3.31 -47.78 33.96
CA LYS A 172 -3.41 -47.68 35.39
C LYS A 172 -4.60 -48.50 35.97
N ASN A 173 -5.74 -48.41 35.34
CA ASN A 173 -6.92 -49.20 35.75
C ASN A 173 -6.71 -50.73 35.61
N VAL A 174 -6.09 -51.15 34.55
CA VAL A 174 -5.72 -52.57 34.33
C VAL A 174 -4.73 -53.03 35.42
N PHE A 175 -3.72 -52.20 35.74
CA PHE A 175 -2.76 -52.50 36.78
C PHE A 175 -3.41 -52.58 38.18
N GLU A 176 -4.26 -51.66 38.55
CA GLU A 176 -5.01 -51.65 39.82
C GLU A 176 -5.93 -52.87 39.90
N SER A 177 -6.59 -53.23 38.82
CA SER A 177 -7.44 -54.44 38.76
C SER A 177 -6.62 -55.70 38.99
N LYS A 178 -5.44 -55.82 38.38
CA LYS A 178 -4.52 -56.93 38.65
C LYS A 178 -4.05 -57.02 40.11
N LEU A 179 -3.72 -55.84 40.68
CA LEU A 179 -3.31 -55.80 42.12
C LEU A 179 -4.45 -56.25 43.02
N ARG A 180 -5.67 -55.78 42.80
CA ARG A 180 -6.84 -56.24 43.61
C ARG A 180 -7.11 -57.73 43.43
N PHE A 181 -6.94 -58.24 42.22
CA PHE A 181 -7.09 -59.67 41.99
C PHE A 181 -6.04 -60.48 42.78
N PHE A 182 -4.78 -60.07 42.74
CA PHE A 182 -3.71 -60.74 43.54
C PHE A 182 -3.95 -60.62 45.04
N THR A 183 -4.38 -59.44 45.50
CA THR A 183 -4.66 -59.24 46.96
C THR A 183 -5.79 -60.11 47.42
N ASN A 184 -6.89 -60.21 46.65
CA ASN A 184 -8.05 -61.06 46.96
C ASN A 184 -7.66 -62.56 46.96
N ILE A 185 -6.92 -63.01 45.94
CA ILE A 185 -6.39 -64.39 45.91
C ILE A 185 -5.49 -64.69 47.09
N ALA A 186 -4.55 -63.81 47.42
CA ALA A 186 -3.70 -64.00 48.59
C ALA A 186 -4.51 -64.15 49.87
N HIS A 187 -5.55 -63.33 50.03
CA HIS A 187 -6.39 -63.39 51.21
C HIS A 187 -7.24 -64.69 51.25
N GLU A 188 -7.80 -65.10 50.07
CA GLU A 188 -8.59 -66.33 49.98
C GLU A 188 -7.72 -67.60 50.16
N PHE A 189 -6.44 -67.58 49.78
CA PHE A 189 -5.54 -68.68 49.99
C PHE A 189 -4.96 -68.68 51.46
N CYS A 190 -4.70 -67.53 52.04
CA CYS A 190 -4.19 -67.47 53.44
C CYS A 190 -5.21 -67.99 54.46
N THR A 191 -6.51 -67.71 54.20
CA THR A 191 -7.58 -68.11 55.13
C THR A 191 -7.64 -69.64 55.32
N PRO A 192 -7.75 -70.51 54.29
CA PRO A 192 -7.75 -71.96 54.48
C PRO A 192 -6.38 -72.49 54.94
N LEU A 193 -5.27 -71.88 54.51
CA LEU A 193 -3.95 -72.31 54.96
C LEU A 193 -3.77 -72.10 56.47
N THR A 194 -4.29 -71.02 57.01
CA THR A 194 -4.28 -70.74 58.46
C THR A 194 -5.15 -71.70 59.21
N LEU A 195 -6.32 -72.09 58.63
CA LEU A 195 -7.22 -73.08 59.18
C LEU A 195 -6.65 -74.51 59.22
N ILE A 196 -5.76 -74.85 58.25
CA ILE A 196 -5.06 -76.15 58.22
C ILE A 196 -3.84 -76.14 59.14
N TYR A 197 -3.07 -75.07 59.20
CA TYR A 197 -1.87 -74.97 59.98
C TYR A 197 -2.14 -74.91 61.47
N GLY A 198 -3.24 -74.26 61.90
CA GLY A 198 -3.66 -74.18 63.27
C GLY A 198 -3.89 -75.56 63.97
N PRO A 199 -4.66 -76.46 63.40
CA PRO A 199 -4.83 -77.83 63.95
C PRO A 199 -3.57 -78.69 63.86
N CYS A 200 -2.76 -78.58 62.78
CA CYS A 200 -1.54 -79.33 62.67
C CYS A 200 -0.48 -78.92 63.72
N GLY A 201 -0.38 -77.63 64.05
CA GLY A 201 0.51 -77.18 65.09
C GLY A 201 0.10 -77.68 66.50
N ARG A 202 -1.20 -77.81 66.78
CA ARG A 202 -1.68 -78.37 68.05
C ARG A 202 -1.43 -79.89 68.16
N ILE A 203 -1.52 -80.61 67.06
CA ILE A 203 -1.22 -82.07 67.05
C ILE A 203 0.28 -82.34 67.25
N LEU A 204 1.14 -81.51 66.70
CA LEU A 204 2.59 -81.60 66.91
C LEU A 204 3.04 -81.21 68.35
N SER A 205 2.31 -80.23 68.94
CA SER A 205 2.58 -79.79 70.32
C SER A 205 2.02 -80.72 71.38
N SER A 206 1.16 -81.65 71.04
CA SER A 206 0.59 -82.66 71.98
C SER A 206 1.34 -83.96 72.01
N LYS A 207 2.44 -84.12 71.34
CA LYS A 207 3.28 -85.33 71.35
C LYS A 207 4.76 -85.08 71.89
N GLY A 208 4.87 -84.21 72.80
CA GLY A 208 6.06 -83.93 73.53
C GLY A 208 5.86 -84.09 75.06
#